data_4aabd859ee7b9f9f69f74a2f196008c7
#
_entry.id   4aabd859ee7b9f9f69f74a2f196008c7
#
_cell.length_a   1.000
_cell.length_b   1.000
_cell.length_c   1.000
_cell.angle_alpha   90.00
_cell.angle_beta   90.00
_cell.angle_gamma   90.00
#
_symmetry.space_group_name_H-M   'P 1'
#
loop_
_entity.id
_entity.type
_entity.pdbx_description
1 polymer ?
#
loop_
_entity_poly.entity_id
_entity_poly.type
_entity_poly.pdbx_seq_one_letter_code
_entity_poly.pdbx_strand_id
1 'polypeptide(L)'
;MSTSFPAPSNTIDPDVGGLRSALAEMGIGYIGWNQNSFTNNIYPNAARSNNGKQQYNGQKPTFSSINYLMVVYDLSRFGIPDGQFIAGTEHQYYGWANAGPSRWGINTLAYYQTLFDKTIEIKLGYLKNSYEFAGLQIGANQALNLFGASSNMLYQAGLNTNSTPTPGIDIKLNIPGGFYSKLAIQQPISPDGVYATILENPTGLHWRTNYTGIFIMDEIGYNKSAAPNSPRTWIRAGAGYNSSKFKSDITPGTRVTGNSVFYFVADRQLWQIDPAPGGVSKRGVYAGFTAIYAPPDRNTISEYYEARVYAMGLFDSRPDDTISLVGTNTVFSHYLVDTAILKKQLAHRDSKSVTASYSAHIDKGLYFSLGLGYINNPTSVTYTPQTGHALNVFASTLVFF
;
A
#
# COMPACT_ATOMS: atom_id res chain seq x y z
N MET A 1 -8.55 -6.07 -9.30
CA MET A 1 -8.05 -5.03 -8.39
C MET A 1 -7.93 -5.64 -7.01
N SER A 2 -6.80 -5.49 -6.33
CA SER A 2 -6.59 -5.98 -4.96
C SER A 2 -7.30 -5.10 -3.91
N THR A 3 -7.55 -3.85 -4.21
CA THR A 3 -8.34 -2.90 -3.41
C THR A 3 -9.69 -2.70 -4.05
N SER A 4 -10.75 -3.14 -3.39
CA SER A 4 -12.11 -2.79 -3.80
C SER A 4 -12.47 -1.43 -3.20
N PHE A 5 -12.70 -0.45 -4.04
CA PHE A 5 -13.39 0.77 -3.62
C PHE A 5 -14.82 0.42 -3.20
N PRO A 6 -15.43 1.16 -2.26
CA PRO A 6 -16.83 0.96 -1.93
C PRO A 6 -17.71 1.23 -3.15
N ALA A 7 -18.87 0.57 -3.19
CA ALA A 7 -19.89 0.92 -4.17
C ALA A 7 -20.33 2.39 -3.97
N PRO A 8 -20.76 3.10 -5.01
CA PRO A 8 -21.26 4.48 -4.88
C PRO A 8 -22.31 4.66 -3.78
N SER A 9 -23.19 3.68 -3.58
CA SER A 9 -24.18 3.65 -2.51
C SER A 9 -23.58 3.68 -1.09
N ASN A 10 -22.30 3.36 -0.94
CA ASN A 10 -21.55 3.35 0.32
C ASN A 10 -20.52 4.48 0.40
N THR A 11 -20.73 5.58 -0.31
CA THR A 11 -19.96 6.82 -0.22
C THR A 11 -20.78 7.89 0.50
N ILE A 12 -20.14 9.00 0.92
CA ILE A 12 -20.85 10.15 1.52
C ILE A 12 -21.76 10.86 0.52
N ASP A 13 -21.50 10.67 -0.78
CA ASP A 13 -22.31 11.17 -1.90
C ASP A 13 -22.76 10.01 -2.77
N PRO A 14 -23.83 9.29 -2.38
CA PRO A 14 -24.32 8.15 -3.17
C PRO A 14 -24.93 8.58 -4.51
N ASP A 15 -25.60 9.72 -4.57
CA ASP A 15 -26.15 10.38 -5.77
C ASP A 15 -26.87 11.69 -5.39
N VAL A 16 -26.23 12.56 -4.64
CA VAL A 16 -26.83 13.81 -4.20
C VAL A 16 -27.11 14.71 -5.42
N GLY A 17 -28.37 15.13 -5.58
CA GLY A 17 -28.81 15.93 -6.73
C GLY A 17 -28.83 15.18 -8.06
N GLY A 18 -28.71 13.85 -8.08
CA GLY A 18 -28.76 13.05 -9.32
C GLY A 18 -27.51 13.16 -10.20
N LEU A 19 -26.39 13.72 -9.68
CA LEU A 19 -25.19 13.96 -10.47
C LEU A 19 -24.56 12.66 -10.97
N ARG A 20 -24.46 11.63 -10.09
CA ARG A 20 -23.88 10.33 -10.49
C ARG A 20 -24.72 9.64 -11.56
N SER A 21 -26.04 9.67 -11.41
CA SER A 21 -26.96 9.13 -12.40
C SER A 21 -26.82 9.83 -13.74
N ALA A 22 -26.79 11.17 -13.75
CA ALA A 22 -26.62 11.95 -14.98
C ALA A 22 -25.25 11.67 -15.66
N LEU A 23 -24.18 11.55 -14.91
CA LEU A 23 -22.86 11.18 -15.43
C LEU A 23 -22.84 9.74 -15.96
N ALA A 24 -23.49 8.81 -15.27
CA ALA A 24 -23.58 7.42 -15.69
C ALA A 24 -24.33 7.26 -17.03
N GLU A 25 -25.38 8.07 -17.27
CA GLU A 25 -26.03 8.16 -18.58
C GLU A 25 -25.09 8.59 -19.70
N MET A 26 -24.06 9.38 -19.37
CA MET A 26 -23.00 9.77 -20.30
C MET A 26 -21.84 8.74 -20.36
N GLY A 27 -21.90 7.65 -19.61
CA GLY A 27 -20.85 6.63 -19.52
C GLY A 27 -19.70 7.02 -18.58
N ILE A 28 -19.90 8.01 -17.70
CA ILE A 28 -18.88 8.50 -16.78
C ILE A 28 -19.18 8.00 -15.37
N GLY A 29 -18.20 7.33 -14.76
CA GLY A 29 -18.18 7.02 -13.34
C GLY A 29 -17.04 7.75 -12.62
N TYR A 30 -17.21 8.07 -11.35
CA TYR A 30 -16.13 8.60 -10.53
C TYR A 30 -16.13 8.01 -9.12
N ILE A 31 -14.95 8.02 -8.51
CA ILE A 31 -14.76 7.78 -7.09
C ILE A 31 -13.60 8.60 -6.59
N GLY A 32 -13.76 9.15 -5.40
CA GLY A 32 -12.68 9.83 -4.71
C GLY A 32 -12.57 9.37 -3.26
N TRP A 33 -11.43 9.64 -2.65
CA TRP A 33 -11.26 9.48 -1.23
C TRP A 33 -10.27 10.51 -0.68
N ASN A 34 -10.49 10.86 0.58
CA ASN A 34 -9.60 11.69 1.38
C ASN A 34 -9.22 10.92 2.63
N GLN A 35 -7.93 10.83 2.92
CA GLN A 35 -7.41 10.26 4.15
C GLN A 35 -6.55 11.30 4.85
N ASN A 36 -6.88 11.60 6.10
CA ASN A 36 -6.06 12.42 6.97
C ASN A 36 -5.57 11.56 8.12
N SER A 37 -4.31 11.74 8.49
CA SER A 37 -3.66 10.96 9.54
C SER A 37 -2.82 11.84 10.43
N PHE A 38 -2.90 11.59 11.72
CA PHE A 38 -2.07 12.23 12.74
C PHE A 38 -1.35 11.14 13.52
N THR A 39 -0.06 11.33 13.78
CA THR A 39 0.78 10.40 14.54
C THR A 39 1.67 11.18 15.49
N ASN A 40 1.81 10.72 16.74
CA ASN A 40 2.70 11.33 17.72
C ASN A 40 3.23 10.29 18.70
N ASN A 41 4.54 10.34 18.95
CA ASN A 41 5.16 9.57 20.02
C ASN A 41 4.90 10.26 21.37
N ILE A 42 4.31 9.54 22.29
CA ILE A 42 3.95 10.07 23.61
C ILE A 42 5.01 9.83 24.69
N TYR A 43 6.14 9.17 24.36
CA TYR A 43 7.23 9.02 25.31
C TYR A 43 8.02 10.33 25.48
N PRO A 44 8.58 10.60 26.67
CA PRO A 44 9.28 11.88 26.98
C PRO A 44 10.50 12.15 26.10
N ASN A 45 11.13 11.13 25.53
CA ASN A 45 12.30 11.25 24.66
C ASN A 45 11.94 11.56 23.19
N ALA A 46 10.67 11.56 22.86
CA ALA A 46 10.18 11.72 21.48
C ALA A 46 10.67 13.00 20.79
N ALA A 47 10.71 14.10 21.53
CA ALA A 47 11.05 15.43 20.99
C ALA A 47 12.56 15.70 20.86
N ARG A 48 13.40 14.85 21.42
CA ARG A 48 14.86 15.05 21.41
C ARG A 48 15.45 14.46 20.14
N SER A 49 15.63 15.27 19.13
CA SER A 49 16.38 14.92 17.93
C SER A 49 17.59 15.82 17.77
N ASN A 50 18.74 15.28 17.37
CA ASN A 50 19.89 16.09 16.99
C ASN A 50 19.47 17.04 15.85
N ASN A 51 19.85 18.30 15.94
CA ASN A 51 19.56 19.34 14.96
C ASN A 51 18.06 19.62 14.69
N GLY A 52 17.17 19.25 15.60
CA GLY A 52 15.72 19.52 15.46
C GLY A 52 14.99 18.74 14.36
N LYS A 53 15.70 17.92 13.58
CA LYS A 53 15.09 17.10 12.50
C LYS A 53 14.48 15.83 13.05
N GLN A 54 13.30 15.51 12.55
CA GLN A 54 12.60 14.26 12.84
C GLN A 54 13.29 13.09 12.16
N GLN A 55 13.49 11.97 12.87
CA GLN A 55 14.21 10.79 12.37
C GLN A 55 13.29 9.62 12.03
N TYR A 56 12.06 9.62 12.55
CA TYR A 56 11.02 8.62 12.23
C TYR A 56 9.63 9.27 12.28
N ASN A 57 8.67 8.64 11.65
CA ASN A 57 7.29 9.13 11.61
C ASN A 57 6.67 9.14 13.01
N GLY A 58 6.13 10.28 13.42
CA GLY A 58 5.52 10.45 14.74
C GLY A 58 6.52 10.81 15.85
N GLN A 59 7.82 10.95 15.62
CA GLN A 59 8.77 11.42 16.64
C GLN A 59 8.34 12.78 17.21
N LYS A 60 7.73 13.61 16.37
CA LYS A 60 6.99 14.84 16.72
C LYS A 60 5.58 14.71 16.16
N PRO A 61 4.62 15.53 16.60
CA PRO A 61 3.32 15.58 15.99
C PRO A 61 3.42 15.65 14.47
N THR A 62 2.98 14.62 13.76
CA THR A 62 3.11 14.49 12.31
C THR A 62 1.72 14.34 11.72
N PHE A 63 1.39 15.20 10.78
CA PHE A 63 0.16 15.14 10.01
C PHE A 63 0.46 14.73 8.58
N SER A 64 -0.40 13.90 7.99
CA SER A 64 -0.39 13.58 6.57
C SER A 64 -1.79 13.59 6.00
N SER A 65 -1.91 13.97 4.73
CA SER A 65 -3.16 13.99 4.00
C SER A 65 -2.96 13.43 2.60
N ILE A 66 -3.87 12.55 2.17
CA ILE A 66 -3.89 11.99 0.83
C ILE A 66 -5.29 12.25 0.26
N ASN A 67 -5.34 12.85 -0.92
CA ASN A 67 -6.56 13.11 -1.66
C ASN A 67 -6.46 12.40 -3.01
N TYR A 68 -7.49 11.68 -3.38
CA TYR A 68 -7.53 10.89 -4.60
C TYR A 68 -8.85 11.08 -5.32
N LEU A 69 -8.79 11.23 -6.64
CA LEU A 69 -9.96 11.24 -7.50
C LEU A 69 -9.67 10.38 -8.74
N MET A 70 -10.56 9.50 -9.06
CA MET A 70 -10.54 8.68 -10.27
C MET A 70 -11.83 8.84 -11.04
N VAL A 71 -11.70 9.02 -12.34
CA VAL A 71 -12.80 9.06 -13.32
C VAL A 71 -12.62 7.88 -14.26
N VAL A 72 -13.72 7.22 -14.56
CA VAL A 72 -13.78 6.09 -15.49
C VAL A 72 -14.78 6.44 -16.60
N TYR A 73 -14.39 6.18 -17.83
CA TYR A 73 -15.26 6.33 -19.00
C TYR A 73 -15.54 4.96 -19.63
N ASP A 74 -16.81 4.62 -19.78
CA ASP A 74 -17.27 3.37 -20.40
C ASP A 74 -17.15 3.46 -21.93
N LEU A 75 -16.34 2.58 -22.51
CA LEU A 75 -16.08 2.53 -23.95
C LEU A 75 -17.07 1.63 -24.71
N SER A 76 -18.00 0.97 -24.05
CA SER A 76 -19.05 0.17 -24.70
C SER A 76 -19.87 1.02 -25.68
N ARG A 77 -19.98 2.34 -25.41
CA ARG A 77 -20.63 3.32 -26.26
C ARG A 77 -19.93 3.54 -27.62
N PHE A 78 -18.68 3.13 -27.72
CA PHE A 78 -17.89 3.13 -28.97
C PHE A 78 -17.73 1.73 -29.57
N GLY A 79 -18.54 0.76 -29.12
CA GLY A 79 -18.48 -0.60 -29.61
C GLY A 79 -17.34 -1.43 -29.02
N ILE A 80 -16.77 -0.99 -27.88
CA ILE A 80 -15.74 -1.72 -27.14
C ILE A 80 -16.38 -2.23 -25.82
N PRO A 81 -17.05 -3.37 -25.83
CA PRO A 81 -17.72 -3.89 -24.65
C PRO A 81 -16.71 -4.19 -23.55
N ASP A 82 -17.09 -3.90 -22.29
CA ASP A 82 -16.24 -4.08 -21.10
C ASP A 82 -14.91 -3.32 -21.12
N GLY A 83 -14.73 -2.42 -22.09
CA GLY A 83 -13.59 -1.50 -22.19
C GLY A 83 -13.82 -0.23 -21.37
N GLN A 84 -12.79 0.25 -20.70
CA GLN A 84 -12.83 1.47 -19.90
C GLN A 84 -11.56 2.30 -20.10
N PHE A 85 -11.73 3.62 -20.13
CA PHE A 85 -10.62 4.55 -19.96
C PHE A 85 -10.64 5.07 -18.51
N ILE A 86 -9.49 5.04 -17.85
CA ILE A 86 -9.35 5.41 -16.45
C ILE A 86 -8.37 6.58 -16.35
N ALA A 87 -8.80 7.67 -15.70
CA ALA A 87 -7.94 8.80 -15.36
C ALA A 87 -8.02 9.05 -13.85
N GLY A 88 -6.89 9.06 -13.18
CA GLY A 88 -6.78 9.30 -11.75
C GLY A 88 -5.77 10.38 -11.41
N THR A 89 -6.08 11.18 -10.40
CA THR A 89 -5.20 12.20 -9.85
C THR A 89 -5.10 12.06 -8.35
N GLU A 90 -3.98 12.47 -7.78
CA GLU A 90 -3.70 12.36 -6.35
C GLU A 90 -2.89 13.56 -5.87
N HIS A 91 -3.23 14.03 -4.68
CA HIS A 91 -2.43 15.00 -3.93
C HIS A 91 -2.03 14.40 -2.59
N GLN A 92 -0.76 14.54 -2.23
CA GLN A 92 -0.23 14.05 -0.97
C GLN A 92 0.49 15.17 -0.22
N TYR A 93 0.25 15.21 1.08
CA TYR A 93 1.01 16.02 2.02
C TYR A 93 1.53 15.13 3.14
N TYR A 94 2.83 15.20 3.39
CA TYR A 94 3.48 14.50 4.50
C TYR A 94 4.25 15.50 5.34
N GLY A 95 3.89 15.61 6.62
CA GLY A 95 4.51 16.54 7.55
C GLY A 95 5.95 16.18 7.97
N TRP A 96 6.43 14.99 7.56
CA TRP A 96 7.77 14.52 7.86
C TRP A 96 8.61 14.26 6.60
N ALA A 97 8.40 13.14 5.93
CA ALA A 97 9.17 12.75 4.74
C ALA A 97 8.23 12.60 3.55
N ASN A 98 8.57 13.24 2.44
CA ASN A 98 7.76 13.15 1.24
C ASN A 98 7.86 11.74 0.65
N ALA A 99 6.73 11.04 0.58
CA ALA A 99 6.59 9.78 -0.13
C ALA A 99 6.03 9.98 -1.55
N GLY A 100 5.73 11.21 -1.94
CA GLY A 100 5.23 11.61 -3.24
C GLY A 100 5.33 13.14 -3.42
N PRO A 101 4.99 13.69 -4.61
CA PRO A 101 5.00 15.12 -4.85
C PRO A 101 3.94 15.81 -3.98
N SER A 102 4.32 16.92 -3.30
CA SER A 102 3.41 17.77 -2.51
C SER A 102 2.52 18.63 -3.41
N ARG A 103 1.89 18.03 -4.42
CA ARG A 103 1.02 18.68 -5.40
C ARG A 103 0.09 17.66 -6.00
N TRP A 104 -0.93 18.12 -6.70
CA TRP A 104 -1.73 17.26 -7.56
C TRP A 104 -0.86 16.67 -8.66
N GLY A 105 -0.88 15.36 -8.79
CA GLY A 105 -0.16 14.60 -9.81
C GLY A 105 -1.06 13.54 -10.42
N ILE A 106 -0.70 13.10 -11.62
CA ILE A 106 -1.35 11.94 -12.23
C ILE A 106 -1.04 10.72 -11.38
N ASN A 107 -2.06 9.93 -11.11
CA ASN A 107 -1.97 8.66 -10.41
C ASN A 107 -2.14 7.49 -11.38
N THR A 108 -3.08 7.60 -12.30
CA THR A 108 -3.38 6.58 -13.30
C THR A 108 -3.88 7.26 -14.57
N LEU A 109 -3.42 6.79 -15.72
CA LEU A 109 -3.96 7.14 -17.03
C LEU A 109 -3.89 5.89 -17.89
N ALA A 110 -4.98 5.13 -17.96
CA ALA A 110 -4.94 3.77 -18.47
C ALA A 110 -6.20 3.38 -19.25
N TYR A 111 -6.01 2.49 -20.19
CA TYR A 111 -7.04 1.65 -20.75
C TYR A 111 -7.17 0.37 -19.92
N TYR A 112 -8.41 -0.04 -19.62
CA TYR A 112 -8.75 -1.28 -18.94
C TYR A 112 -9.74 -2.08 -19.78
N GLN A 113 -9.50 -3.38 -19.91
CA GLN A 113 -10.35 -4.30 -20.66
C GLN A 113 -10.51 -5.62 -19.92
N THR A 114 -11.73 -6.13 -19.87
CA THR A 114 -11.99 -7.53 -19.54
C THR A 114 -12.37 -8.32 -20.78
N LEU A 115 -11.92 -9.56 -20.84
CA LEU A 115 -12.15 -10.48 -21.96
C LEU A 115 -12.62 -11.84 -21.43
N PHE A 116 -13.39 -12.57 -22.26
CA PHE A 116 -13.81 -13.94 -21.97
C PHE A 116 -14.51 -14.06 -20.61
N ASP A 117 -15.60 -13.33 -20.41
CA ASP A 117 -16.37 -13.29 -19.16
C ASP A 117 -15.49 -12.99 -17.92
N LYS A 118 -14.62 -12.00 -18.05
CA LYS A 118 -13.66 -11.56 -17.01
C LYS A 118 -12.60 -12.61 -16.66
N THR A 119 -12.39 -13.61 -17.50
CA THR A 119 -11.28 -14.55 -17.33
C THR A 119 -9.93 -13.84 -17.46
N ILE A 120 -9.83 -12.86 -18.37
CA ILE A 120 -8.63 -12.05 -18.56
C ILE A 120 -8.98 -10.58 -18.30
N GLU A 121 -8.15 -9.93 -17.49
CA GLU A 121 -8.18 -8.49 -17.24
C GLU A 121 -6.86 -7.88 -17.72
N ILE A 122 -6.93 -6.80 -18.50
CA ILE A 122 -5.75 -6.10 -19.05
C ILE A 122 -5.84 -4.63 -18.64
N LYS A 123 -4.73 -4.06 -18.17
CA LYS A 123 -4.54 -2.60 -18.03
C LYS A 123 -3.32 -2.19 -18.80
N LEU A 124 -3.41 -1.11 -19.54
CA LEU A 124 -2.32 -0.55 -20.35
C LEU A 124 -2.28 0.96 -20.20
N GLY A 125 -1.11 1.52 -19.91
CA GLY A 125 -0.93 2.97 -19.78
C GLY A 125 0.01 3.36 -18.67
N TYR A 126 -0.22 4.52 -18.06
CA TYR A 126 0.47 4.95 -16.85
C TYR A 126 -0.27 4.40 -15.63
N LEU A 127 0.36 3.45 -14.95
CA LEU A 127 -0.25 2.62 -13.91
C LEU A 127 0.34 2.91 -12.54
N LYS A 128 -0.49 2.74 -11.49
CA LYS A 128 -0.06 2.68 -10.11
C LYS A 128 -0.24 1.25 -9.59
N ASN A 129 0.83 0.47 -9.57
CA ASN A 129 0.79 -0.95 -9.25
C ASN A 129 0.97 -1.28 -7.76
N SER A 130 1.24 -0.29 -6.93
CA SER A 130 1.37 -0.50 -5.47
C SER A 130 0.13 -1.09 -4.79
N TYR A 131 -1.05 -0.97 -5.40
CA TYR A 131 -2.28 -1.58 -4.89
C TYR A 131 -2.61 -2.93 -5.54
N GLU A 132 -1.89 -3.32 -6.57
CA GLU A 132 -2.16 -4.56 -7.32
C GLU A 132 -1.38 -5.75 -6.75
N PHE A 133 -0.19 -5.52 -6.20
CA PHE A 133 0.73 -6.55 -5.74
C PHE A 133 1.00 -6.45 -4.25
N ALA A 134 1.08 -7.57 -3.56
CA ALA A 134 1.37 -7.76 -2.13
C ALA A 134 0.49 -6.95 -1.16
N GLY A 135 -0.19 -5.91 -1.62
CA GLY A 135 -0.98 -5.01 -0.80
C GLY A 135 -2.06 -5.71 -0.01
N LEU A 136 -2.18 -5.38 1.26
CA LEU A 136 -3.31 -5.73 2.10
C LEU A 136 -3.84 -4.47 2.73
N GLN A 137 -5.07 -4.09 2.35
CA GLN A 137 -5.83 -3.07 3.06
C GLN A 137 -7.07 -3.74 3.65
N ILE A 138 -7.19 -3.69 4.96
CA ILE A 138 -8.36 -4.18 5.68
C ILE A 138 -9.11 -2.98 6.23
N GLY A 139 -10.16 -2.57 5.52
CA GLY A 139 -10.93 -1.38 5.85
C GLY A 139 -10.03 -0.13 5.89
N ALA A 140 -10.34 0.83 6.75
CA ALA A 140 -9.52 2.02 7.00
C ALA A 140 -8.48 1.80 8.10
N ASN A 141 -8.08 0.56 8.36
CA ASN A 141 -7.23 0.21 9.48
C ASN A 141 -5.78 0.64 9.26
N GLN A 142 -5.37 1.69 9.93
CA GLN A 142 -4.02 2.24 9.85
C GLN A 142 -2.93 1.37 10.49
N ALA A 143 -3.26 0.45 11.38
CA ALA A 143 -2.27 -0.45 11.95
C ALA A 143 -1.60 -1.30 10.86
N LEU A 144 -2.32 -1.64 9.81
CA LEU A 144 -1.80 -2.36 8.66
C LEU A 144 -0.98 -1.48 7.70
N ASN A 145 -1.11 -0.15 7.80
CA ASN A 145 -0.42 0.81 6.95
C ASN A 145 0.71 1.56 7.65
N LEU A 146 0.69 1.67 8.98
CA LEU A 146 1.56 2.57 9.72
C LEU A 146 3.05 2.21 9.59
N PHE A 147 3.35 0.92 9.55
CA PHE A 147 4.68 0.37 9.33
C PHE A 147 4.71 -0.62 8.18
N GLY A 148 3.69 -0.60 7.35
CA GLY A 148 3.53 -1.50 6.22
C GLY A 148 4.73 -1.41 5.28
N ALA A 149 5.88 -1.86 5.77
CA ALA A 149 7.11 -1.99 5.01
C ALA A 149 6.93 -2.93 3.82
N SER A 150 5.82 -3.65 3.78
CA SER A 150 5.40 -4.38 2.59
C SER A 150 5.47 -3.52 1.34
N SER A 151 4.95 -2.30 1.38
CA SER A 151 5.06 -1.37 0.26
C SER A 151 6.48 -0.84 0.07
N ASN A 152 7.21 -0.51 1.15
CA ASN A 152 8.56 0.06 1.07
C ASN A 152 9.54 -0.89 0.41
N MET A 153 9.47 -2.20 0.65
CA MET A 153 10.34 -3.18 0.00
C MET A 153 10.05 -3.31 -1.49
N LEU A 154 8.79 -3.23 -1.89
CA LEU A 154 8.43 -3.24 -3.31
C LEU A 154 8.91 -1.96 -4.00
N TYR A 155 8.83 -0.80 -3.34
CA TYR A 155 9.30 0.49 -3.88
C TYR A 155 10.82 0.52 -4.04
N GLN A 156 11.58 0.04 -3.06
CA GLN A 156 13.04 -0.01 -3.21
C GLN A 156 13.47 -0.99 -4.31
N ALA A 157 12.66 -2.01 -4.62
CA ALA A 157 12.87 -2.89 -5.76
C ALA A 157 12.44 -2.25 -7.10
N GLY A 158 11.67 -1.15 -7.08
CA GLY A 158 11.31 -0.37 -8.27
C GLY A 158 9.83 -0.37 -8.65
N LEU A 159 8.95 -0.99 -7.84
CA LEU A 159 7.51 -0.88 -8.06
C LEU A 159 7.08 0.58 -7.92
N ASN A 160 6.22 1.05 -8.79
CA ASN A 160 5.69 2.41 -8.71
C ASN A 160 4.75 2.62 -7.52
N THR A 161 4.71 3.85 -7.05
CA THR A 161 3.96 4.27 -5.87
C THR A 161 3.19 5.56 -6.12
N ASN A 162 2.72 6.16 -5.06
CA ASN A 162 1.86 7.34 -5.01
C ASN A 162 2.31 8.47 -5.93
N SER A 163 1.41 8.92 -6.83
CA SER A 163 1.63 10.03 -7.77
C SER A 163 2.95 9.95 -8.58
N THR A 164 3.47 8.75 -8.72
CA THR A 164 4.60 8.41 -9.59
C THR A 164 4.23 7.23 -10.48
N PRO A 165 3.14 7.34 -11.27
CA PRO A 165 2.74 6.27 -12.18
C PRO A 165 3.83 6.06 -13.21
N THR A 166 3.92 4.85 -13.71
CA THR A 166 4.89 4.51 -14.76
C THR A 166 4.19 3.80 -15.92
N PRO A 167 4.69 3.95 -17.15
CA PRO A 167 4.11 3.23 -18.29
C PRO A 167 4.33 1.73 -18.11
N GLY A 168 3.27 0.97 -18.40
CA GLY A 168 3.28 -0.48 -18.24
C GLY A 168 2.02 -1.15 -18.74
N ILE A 169 2.04 -2.47 -18.64
CA ILE A 169 0.92 -3.36 -18.89
C ILE A 169 0.77 -4.33 -17.73
N ASP A 170 -0.46 -4.50 -17.25
CA ASP A 170 -0.84 -5.53 -16.28
C ASP A 170 -1.80 -6.50 -16.95
N ILE A 171 -1.58 -7.78 -16.75
CA ILE A 171 -2.45 -8.85 -17.19
C ILE A 171 -2.80 -9.70 -15.98
N LYS A 172 -4.09 -9.91 -15.75
CA LYS A 172 -4.56 -10.84 -14.73
C LYS A 172 -5.40 -11.94 -15.37
N LEU A 173 -5.09 -13.16 -15.02
CA LEU A 173 -5.84 -14.34 -15.38
C LEU A 173 -6.63 -14.82 -14.15
N ASN A 174 -7.96 -14.83 -14.24
CA ASN A 174 -8.84 -15.39 -13.25
C ASN A 174 -9.12 -16.86 -13.60
N ILE A 175 -8.75 -17.77 -12.73
CA ILE A 175 -8.87 -19.22 -12.92
C ILE A 175 -10.06 -19.72 -12.08
N PRO A 176 -10.90 -20.64 -12.60
CA PRO A 176 -11.97 -21.22 -11.83
C PRO A 176 -11.52 -21.76 -10.47
N GLY A 177 -12.41 -21.67 -9.46
CA GLY A 177 -12.09 -22.14 -8.11
C GLY A 177 -11.41 -21.10 -7.22
N GLY A 178 -11.23 -19.85 -7.70
CA GLY A 178 -10.65 -18.74 -6.92
C GLY A 178 -9.14 -18.57 -7.08
N PHE A 179 -8.51 -19.30 -7.97
CA PHE A 179 -7.11 -19.10 -8.33
C PHE A 179 -6.94 -17.93 -9.29
N TYR A 180 -5.79 -17.29 -9.27
CA TYR A 180 -5.44 -16.26 -10.24
C TYR A 180 -3.92 -16.18 -10.44
N SER A 181 -3.53 -15.59 -11.56
CA SER A 181 -2.17 -15.13 -11.83
C SER A 181 -2.22 -13.68 -12.30
N LYS A 182 -1.25 -12.86 -11.89
CA LYS A 182 -1.07 -11.49 -12.37
C LYS A 182 0.36 -11.30 -12.83
N LEU A 183 0.50 -10.64 -13.96
CA LEU A 183 1.79 -10.23 -14.52
C LEU A 183 1.76 -8.72 -14.77
N ALA A 184 2.77 -8.01 -14.29
CA ALA A 184 3.02 -6.62 -14.68
C ALA A 184 4.38 -6.51 -15.38
N ILE A 185 4.41 -5.77 -16.48
CA ILE A 185 5.65 -5.33 -17.15
C ILE A 185 5.58 -3.81 -17.21
N GLN A 186 6.50 -3.12 -16.53
CA GLN A 186 6.46 -1.67 -16.39
C GLN A 186 7.84 -1.03 -16.37
N GLN A 187 7.88 0.26 -16.62
CA GLN A 187 9.03 1.07 -16.25
C GLN A 187 9.11 1.15 -14.73
N PRO A 188 10.25 0.90 -14.10
CA PRO A 188 10.41 1.08 -12.67
C PRO A 188 10.48 2.56 -12.29
N ILE A 189 10.25 2.86 -11.03
CA ILE A 189 10.69 4.13 -10.46
C ILE A 189 12.22 4.19 -10.43
N SER A 190 12.79 5.39 -10.22
CA SER A 190 14.24 5.57 -10.15
C SER A 190 14.87 4.65 -9.10
N PRO A 191 15.97 3.94 -9.43
CA PRO A 191 16.70 3.14 -8.45
C PRO A 191 17.37 3.98 -7.35
N ASP A 192 17.35 5.31 -7.48
CA ASP A 192 17.75 6.26 -6.45
C ASP A 192 16.58 6.67 -5.52
N GLY A 193 15.43 6.02 -5.67
CA GLY A 193 14.26 6.12 -4.80
C GLY A 193 13.17 7.08 -5.29
N VAL A 194 12.10 7.15 -4.50
CA VAL A 194 10.89 7.92 -4.83
C VAL A 194 11.19 9.41 -5.00
N TYR A 195 12.05 9.98 -4.17
CA TYR A 195 12.40 11.40 -4.26
C TYR A 195 13.13 11.75 -5.57
N ALA A 196 14.06 10.91 -5.99
CA ALA A 196 14.72 11.05 -7.30
C ALA A 196 13.70 10.94 -8.45
N THR A 197 12.76 10.00 -8.36
CA THR A 197 11.67 9.88 -9.34
C THR A 197 10.86 11.17 -9.45
N ILE A 198 10.50 11.79 -8.33
CA ILE A 198 9.72 13.04 -8.32
C ILE A 198 10.48 14.19 -9.01
N LEU A 199 11.78 14.27 -8.81
CA LEU A 199 12.62 15.30 -9.43
C LEU A 199 12.82 15.04 -10.93
N GLU A 200 13.03 13.79 -11.32
CA GLU A 200 13.29 13.39 -12.71
C GLU A 200 12.03 13.29 -13.55
N ASN A 201 10.88 13.05 -12.91
CA ASN A 201 9.58 12.93 -13.56
C ASN A 201 8.52 13.82 -12.88
N PRO A 202 8.67 15.15 -12.95
CA PRO A 202 7.80 16.07 -12.23
C PRO A 202 6.35 16.08 -12.70
N THR A 203 6.05 15.65 -13.93
CA THR A 203 4.68 15.57 -14.45
C THR A 203 4.02 14.21 -14.18
N GLY A 204 4.80 13.17 -13.85
CA GLY A 204 4.34 11.80 -13.77
C GLY A 204 4.23 11.09 -15.14
N LEU A 205 4.52 11.79 -16.24
CA LEU A 205 4.32 11.28 -17.61
C LEU A 205 5.61 11.02 -18.39
N HIS A 206 6.79 11.18 -17.77
CA HIS A 206 8.03 10.81 -18.43
C HIS A 206 8.06 9.28 -18.63
N TRP A 207 8.48 8.87 -19.84
CA TRP A 207 8.54 7.46 -20.17
C TRP A 207 9.52 6.69 -19.26
N ARG A 208 10.63 7.30 -18.88
CA ARG A 208 11.67 6.68 -18.03
C ARG A 208 12.45 7.74 -17.25
N THR A 209 13.05 7.31 -16.15
CA THR A 209 13.99 8.08 -15.33
C THR A 209 15.42 7.53 -15.48
N ASN A 210 16.40 8.19 -14.84
CA ASN A 210 17.80 7.80 -14.93
C ASN A 210 18.06 6.38 -14.37
N TYR A 211 18.97 5.65 -15.01
CA TYR A 211 19.40 4.30 -14.61
C TYR A 211 18.31 3.23 -14.63
N THR A 212 17.11 3.54 -15.08
CA THR A 212 16.01 2.59 -15.13
C THR A 212 16.10 1.62 -16.29
N GLY A 213 15.75 0.38 -16.01
CA GLY A 213 15.57 -0.70 -16.99
C GLY A 213 14.10 -1.04 -17.17
N ILE A 214 13.75 -2.31 -17.00
CA ILE A 214 12.38 -2.84 -17.01
C ILE A 214 12.14 -3.55 -15.69
N PHE A 215 10.94 -3.39 -15.12
CA PHE A 215 10.47 -4.13 -13.97
C PHE A 215 9.38 -5.10 -14.39
N ILE A 216 9.57 -6.36 -14.04
CA ILE A 216 8.60 -7.43 -14.23
C ILE A 216 8.18 -7.92 -12.87
N MET A 217 6.88 -8.03 -12.62
CA MET A 217 6.30 -8.54 -11.38
C MET A 217 5.28 -9.60 -11.69
N ASP A 218 5.39 -10.74 -11.03
CA ASP A 218 4.42 -11.83 -11.11
C ASP A 218 3.84 -12.12 -9.73
N GLU A 219 2.54 -12.43 -9.67
CA GLU A 219 1.84 -12.89 -8.48
C GLU A 219 0.89 -14.01 -8.84
N ILE A 220 1.00 -15.12 -8.13
CA ILE A 220 0.01 -16.18 -8.14
C ILE A 220 -0.74 -16.20 -6.82
N GLY A 221 -2.03 -16.51 -6.86
CA GLY A 221 -2.81 -16.51 -5.64
C GLY A 221 -4.09 -17.32 -5.70
N TYR A 222 -4.62 -17.53 -4.51
CA TYR A 222 -5.92 -18.09 -4.26
C TYR A 222 -6.74 -17.13 -3.42
N ASN A 223 -7.87 -16.64 -3.93
CA ASN A 223 -8.75 -15.70 -3.25
C ASN A 223 -10.18 -16.23 -3.26
N LYS A 224 -10.61 -16.76 -2.13
CA LYS A 224 -11.98 -17.21 -1.88
C LYS A 224 -12.69 -16.21 -0.98
N SER A 225 -13.74 -15.58 -1.48
CA SER A 225 -14.59 -14.68 -0.68
C SER A 225 -15.32 -15.44 0.43
N ALA A 226 -15.64 -14.74 1.52
CA ALA A 226 -16.48 -15.28 2.57
C ALA A 226 -17.90 -15.58 2.02
N ALA A 227 -18.41 -16.74 2.34
CA ALA A 227 -19.78 -17.16 2.07
C ALA A 227 -20.32 -17.92 3.30
N PRO A 228 -21.63 -18.21 3.41
CA PRO A 228 -22.19 -18.97 4.51
C PRO A 228 -21.45 -20.31 4.71
N ASN A 229 -20.99 -20.56 5.93
CA ASN A 229 -20.16 -21.73 6.31
C ASN A 229 -18.88 -21.91 5.47
N SER A 230 -18.44 -20.87 4.79
CA SER A 230 -17.25 -20.89 3.95
C SER A 230 -16.36 -19.68 4.25
N PRO A 231 -15.37 -19.84 5.14
CA PRO A 231 -14.48 -18.77 5.55
C PRO A 231 -13.70 -18.17 4.38
N ARG A 232 -13.48 -16.84 4.42
CA ARG A 232 -12.59 -16.15 3.49
C ARG A 232 -11.17 -16.72 3.60
N THR A 233 -10.56 -16.93 2.45
CA THR A 233 -9.13 -17.29 2.37
C THR A 233 -8.50 -16.51 1.23
N TRP A 234 -7.37 -15.84 1.49
CA TRP A 234 -6.60 -15.17 0.48
C TRP A 234 -5.11 -15.43 0.71
N ILE A 235 -4.51 -16.24 -0.15
CA ILE A 235 -3.10 -16.63 -0.10
C ILE A 235 -2.48 -16.25 -1.43
N ARG A 236 -1.30 -15.65 -1.41
CA ARG A 236 -0.59 -15.23 -2.61
C ARG A 236 0.92 -15.22 -2.41
N ALA A 237 1.63 -15.48 -3.48
CA ALA A 237 3.08 -15.35 -3.56
C ALA A 237 3.44 -14.58 -4.82
N GLY A 238 4.46 -13.76 -4.75
CA GLY A 238 4.93 -13.00 -5.90
C GLY A 238 6.44 -12.83 -5.93
N ALA A 239 6.94 -12.57 -7.13
CA ALA A 239 8.33 -12.31 -7.41
C ALA A 239 8.46 -11.15 -8.40
N GLY A 240 9.39 -10.22 -8.11
CA GLY A 240 9.71 -9.11 -9.00
C GLY A 240 11.18 -9.09 -9.37
N TYR A 241 11.47 -8.70 -10.62
CA TYR A 241 12.82 -8.46 -11.10
C TYR A 241 12.88 -7.12 -11.85
N ASN A 242 13.89 -6.32 -11.49
CA ASN A 242 14.14 -5.01 -12.07
C ASN A 242 15.55 -4.97 -12.67
N SER A 243 15.66 -4.75 -13.97
CA SER A 243 16.94 -4.70 -14.69
C SER A 243 17.69 -3.35 -14.58
N SER A 244 17.23 -2.43 -13.73
CA SER A 244 17.87 -1.13 -13.46
C SER A 244 19.25 -1.25 -12.82
N LYS A 245 19.99 -0.12 -12.78
CA LYS A 245 21.31 -0.04 -12.15
C LYS A 245 21.20 0.57 -10.75
N PHE A 246 21.25 -0.25 -9.73
CA PHE A 246 21.15 0.12 -8.33
C PHE A 246 22.51 0.50 -7.72
N LYS A 247 22.53 1.37 -6.70
CA LYS A 247 23.73 1.62 -5.90
C LYS A 247 24.13 0.33 -5.17
N SER A 248 25.42 0.05 -5.09
CA SER A 248 25.95 -1.08 -4.34
C SER A 248 26.24 -0.69 -2.90
N ASP A 249 25.66 -1.44 -1.95
CA ASP A 249 25.96 -1.30 -0.52
C ASP A 249 27.26 -2.01 -0.13
N ILE A 250 27.78 -2.93 -1.00
CA ILE A 250 29.09 -3.60 -0.82
C ILE A 250 30.23 -2.68 -1.23
N THR A 251 30.10 -2.04 -2.37
CA THR A 251 31.15 -1.19 -2.96
C THR A 251 30.59 0.22 -3.17
N PRO A 252 30.75 1.12 -2.19
CA PRO A 252 30.25 2.48 -2.30
C PRO A 252 30.75 3.21 -3.55
N GLY A 253 29.85 3.96 -4.18
CA GLY A 253 30.15 4.70 -5.41
C GLY A 253 29.99 3.91 -6.71
N THR A 254 29.75 2.60 -6.63
CA THR A 254 29.47 1.76 -7.80
C THR A 254 27.99 1.44 -7.95
N ARG A 255 27.59 0.95 -9.11
CA ARG A 255 26.24 0.44 -9.38
C ARG A 255 26.31 -1.02 -9.84
N VAL A 256 25.30 -1.77 -9.44
CA VAL A 256 25.06 -3.16 -9.86
C VAL A 256 23.77 -3.23 -10.65
N THR A 257 23.76 -4.05 -11.69
CA THR A 257 22.56 -4.26 -12.51
C THR A 257 21.67 -5.32 -11.88
N GLY A 258 20.39 -5.05 -11.90
CA GLY A 258 19.38 -5.98 -11.41
C GLY A 258 19.05 -5.80 -9.93
N ASN A 259 17.79 -6.03 -9.58
CA ASN A 259 17.28 -6.16 -8.23
C ASN A 259 16.10 -7.11 -8.25
N SER A 260 15.84 -7.79 -7.15
CA SER A 260 14.70 -8.69 -7.02
C SER A 260 13.97 -8.48 -5.71
N VAL A 261 12.71 -8.87 -5.69
CA VAL A 261 11.89 -8.91 -4.48
C VAL A 261 10.99 -10.13 -4.54
N PHE A 262 10.81 -10.79 -3.40
CA PHE A 262 9.94 -11.95 -3.26
C PHE A 262 9.02 -11.73 -2.08
N TYR A 263 7.76 -12.15 -2.19
CA TYR A 263 6.84 -12.09 -1.06
C TYR A 263 5.90 -13.27 -1.00
N PHE A 264 5.44 -13.52 0.21
CA PHE A 264 4.34 -14.40 0.53
C PHE A 264 3.38 -13.68 1.48
N VAL A 265 2.09 -13.74 1.18
CA VAL A 265 1.04 -13.13 2.03
C VAL A 265 -0.12 -14.09 2.14
N ALA A 266 -0.58 -14.33 3.36
CA ALA A 266 -1.72 -15.17 3.63
C ALA A 266 -2.66 -14.49 4.63
N ASP A 267 -3.97 -14.58 4.36
CA ASP A 267 -5.04 -14.15 5.25
C ASP A 267 -6.15 -15.18 5.25
N ARG A 268 -6.63 -15.55 6.43
CA ARG A 268 -7.74 -16.48 6.58
C ARG A 268 -8.70 -16.03 7.67
N GLN A 269 -9.97 -16.11 7.38
CA GLN A 269 -11.04 -16.04 8.40
C GLN A 269 -11.02 -17.31 9.21
N LEU A 270 -10.74 -17.19 10.50
CA LEU A 270 -10.67 -18.31 11.45
C LEU A 270 -12.05 -18.63 12.03
N TRP A 271 -12.87 -17.60 12.18
CA TRP A 271 -14.22 -17.72 12.75
C TRP A 271 -15.18 -16.76 12.05
N GLN A 272 -16.35 -17.26 11.66
CA GLN A 272 -17.48 -16.48 11.17
C GLN A 272 -18.48 -16.26 12.30
N ILE A 273 -18.90 -15.01 12.51
CA ILE A 273 -19.93 -14.69 13.51
C ILE A 273 -21.30 -15.12 12.98
N ASP A 274 -21.59 -14.83 11.72
CA ASP A 274 -22.87 -15.15 11.06
C ASP A 274 -22.64 -16.14 9.93
N PRO A 275 -22.48 -17.45 10.23
CA PRO A 275 -22.20 -18.44 9.20
C PRO A 275 -23.45 -18.90 8.43
N ALA A 276 -24.66 -18.54 8.89
CA ALA A 276 -25.91 -18.99 8.28
C ALA A 276 -26.19 -18.29 6.93
N PRO A 277 -26.98 -18.90 6.03
CA PRO A 277 -27.49 -18.21 4.85
C PRO A 277 -28.28 -16.93 5.23
N GLY A 278 -27.98 -15.80 4.57
CA GLY A 278 -28.55 -14.50 4.89
C GLY A 278 -27.76 -13.71 5.93
N GLY A 279 -26.80 -14.32 6.63
CA GLY A 279 -25.88 -13.62 7.53
C GLY A 279 -24.77 -12.87 6.79
N VAL A 280 -24.08 -11.96 7.50
CA VAL A 280 -22.97 -11.18 6.95
C VAL A 280 -21.68 -11.98 7.05
N SER A 281 -21.43 -12.88 6.09
CA SER A 281 -20.35 -13.87 6.13
C SER A 281 -18.93 -13.28 6.29
N LYS A 282 -18.73 -11.99 5.99
CA LYS A 282 -17.44 -11.30 6.20
C LYS A 282 -17.17 -10.97 7.69
N ARG A 283 -18.19 -11.02 8.57
CA ARG A 283 -18.01 -10.75 10.01
C ARG A 283 -17.27 -11.90 10.67
N GLY A 284 -16.33 -11.59 11.53
CA GLY A 284 -15.58 -12.61 12.26
C GLY A 284 -14.15 -12.26 12.56
N VAL A 285 -13.39 -13.26 12.98
CA VAL A 285 -11.98 -13.14 13.34
C VAL A 285 -11.11 -13.71 12.24
N TYR A 286 -10.03 -13.01 11.95
CA TYR A 286 -9.06 -13.31 10.90
C TYR A 286 -7.65 -13.37 11.48
N ALA A 287 -6.81 -14.16 10.86
CA ALA A 287 -5.38 -14.11 11.05
C ALA A 287 -4.66 -14.03 9.70
N GLY A 288 -3.48 -13.40 9.71
CA GLY A 288 -2.67 -13.30 8.51
C GLY A 288 -1.19 -13.18 8.82
N PHE A 289 -0.42 -13.41 7.77
CA PHE A 289 1.04 -13.38 7.79
C PHE A 289 1.56 -12.79 6.49
N THR A 290 2.67 -12.04 6.58
CA THR A 290 3.41 -11.52 5.42
C THR A 290 4.90 -11.77 5.63
N ALA A 291 5.58 -12.26 4.60
CA ALA A 291 7.03 -12.32 4.54
C ALA A 291 7.50 -11.73 3.21
N ILE A 292 8.51 -10.85 3.24
CA ILE A 292 9.10 -10.25 2.04
C ILE A 292 10.61 -10.31 2.17
N TYR A 293 11.29 -10.58 1.05
CA TYR A 293 12.74 -10.62 0.94
C TYR A 293 13.22 -9.82 -0.28
N ALA A 294 14.32 -9.08 -0.10
CA ALA A 294 15.07 -8.42 -1.18
C ALA A 294 16.59 -8.52 -0.89
N PRO A 295 17.47 -8.63 -1.90
CA PRO A 295 18.91 -8.75 -1.72
C PRO A 295 19.50 -7.62 -0.88
N PRO A 296 20.28 -7.90 0.18
CA PRO A 296 20.78 -6.88 1.12
C PRO A 296 21.90 -5.99 0.56
N ASP A 297 22.51 -6.37 -0.57
CA ASP A 297 23.65 -5.69 -1.17
C ASP A 297 23.26 -4.42 -1.96
N ARG A 298 21.97 -4.12 -2.05
CA ARG A 298 21.40 -2.97 -2.80
C ARG A 298 20.06 -2.49 -2.25
N ASN A 299 19.58 -3.04 -1.17
CA ASN A 299 18.32 -2.70 -0.54
C ASN A 299 18.51 -2.37 0.94
N THR A 300 18.02 -1.22 1.38
CA THR A 300 18.10 -0.82 2.80
C THR A 300 17.36 -1.79 3.70
N ILE A 301 16.18 -2.27 3.28
CA ILE A 301 15.42 -3.30 3.97
C ILE A 301 15.59 -4.59 3.19
N SER A 302 16.15 -5.63 3.83
CA SER A 302 16.37 -6.94 3.23
C SER A 302 15.26 -7.93 3.50
N GLU A 303 14.61 -7.83 4.68
CA GLU A 303 13.54 -8.75 5.07
C GLU A 303 12.44 -7.99 5.81
N TYR A 304 11.22 -8.47 5.66
CA TYR A 304 10.06 -8.00 6.41
C TYR A 304 9.16 -9.15 6.78
N TYR A 305 8.77 -9.18 8.05
CA TYR A 305 7.83 -10.14 8.59
C TYR A 305 6.70 -9.42 9.30
N GLU A 306 5.47 -9.88 9.08
CA GLU A 306 4.28 -9.34 9.74
C GLU A 306 3.35 -10.49 10.12
N ALA A 307 2.89 -10.48 11.37
CA ALA A 307 1.79 -11.31 11.83
C ALA A 307 0.64 -10.42 12.30
N ARG A 308 -0.59 -10.78 11.96
CA ARG A 308 -1.77 -9.98 12.28
C ARG A 308 -2.95 -10.84 12.70
N VAL A 309 -3.68 -10.34 13.68
CA VAL A 309 -5.02 -10.83 14.04
C VAL A 309 -5.97 -9.64 13.99
N TYR A 310 -7.10 -9.81 13.36
CA TYR A 310 -8.09 -8.76 13.24
C TYR A 310 -9.50 -9.31 13.26
N ALA A 311 -10.45 -8.51 13.70
CA ALA A 311 -11.87 -8.83 13.69
C ALA A 311 -12.64 -7.77 12.92
N MET A 312 -13.54 -8.21 12.06
CA MET A 312 -14.47 -7.37 11.31
C MET A 312 -15.88 -7.60 11.84
N GLY A 313 -16.56 -6.52 12.23
CA GLY A 313 -17.92 -6.56 12.70
C GLY A 313 -18.13 -7.45 13.94
N LEU A 314 -17.21 -7.37 14.91
CA LEU A 314 -17.26 -8.19 16.12
C LEU A 314 -18.53 -7.96 16.96
N PHE A 315 -19.07 -6.75 16.94
CA PHE A 315 -20.25 -6.34 17.67
C PHE A 315 -21.44 -6.15 16.72
N ASP A 316 -22.62 -6.63 17.10
CA ASP A 316 -23.84 -6.52 16.27
C ASP A 316 -24.26 -5.07 16.04
N SER A 317 -24.06 -4.21 17.04
CA SER A 317 -24.30 -2.75 16.92
C SER A 317 -23.31 -2.04 16.00
N ARG A 318 -22.18 -2.68 15.64
CA ARG A 318 -21.07 -2.13 14.87
C ARG A 318 -20.55 -3.15 13.84
N PRO A 319 -21.37 -3.55 12.85
CA PRO A 319 -21.08 -4.70 11.97
C PRO A 319 -19.98 -4.44 10.93
N ASP A 320 -19.60 -3.19 10.71
CA ASP A 320 -18.58 -2.80 9.74
C ASP A 320 -17.29 -2.26 10.39
N ASP A 321 -17.21 -2.26 11.72
CA ASP A 321 -16.02 -1.84 12.43
C ASP A 321 -14.92 -2.90 12.37
N THR A 322 -13.67 -2.46 12.47
CA THR A 322 -12.50 -3.35 12.45
C THR A 322 -11.62 -3.10 13.67
N ILE A 323 -11.24 -4.17 14.35
CA ILE A 323 -10.23 -4.16 15.41
C ILE A 323 -9.04 -4.96 14.91
N SER A 324 -7.81 -4.50 15.16
CA SER A 324 -6.62 -5.27 14.77
C SER A 324 -5.49 -5.18 15.78
N LEU A 325 -4.68 -6.24 15.78
CA LEU A 325 -3.37 -6.31 16.42
C LEU A 325 -2.37 -6.82 15.39
N VAL A 326 -1.31 -6.05 15.17
CA VAL A 326 -0.30 -6.32 14.15
C VAL A 326 1.09 -6.26 14.78
N GLY A 327 1.86 -7.33 14.63
CA GLY A 327 3.28 -7.38 14.99
C GLY A 327 4.14 -7.37 13.73
N THR A 328 5.21 -6.56 13.71
CA THR A 328 6.12 -6.49 12.57
C THR A 328 7.59 -6.63 12.98
N ASN A 329 8.40 -7.14 12.07
CA ASN A 329 9.85 -7.10 12.13
C ASN A 329 10.40 -6.69 10.77
N THR A 330 11.10 -5.55 10.73
CA THR A 330 11.79 -5.01 9.55
C THR A 330 13.29 -5.21 9.74
N VAL A 331 13.94 -6.03 8.89
CA VAL A 331 15.37 -6.32 8.95
C VAL A 331 16.11 -5.48 7.93
N PHE A 332 17.14 -4.77 8.39
CA PHE A 332 17.96 -3.92 7.54
C PHE A 332 19.13 -4.69 6.93
N SER A 333 19.65 -4.16 5.82
CA SER A 333 20.85 -4.66 5.16
C SER A 333 22.02 -4.75 6.13
N HIS A 334 22.59 -5.92 6.29
CA HIS A 334 23.80 -6.10 7.12
C HIS A 334 25.00 -5.30 6.56
N TYR A 335 25.11 -5.11 5.25
CA TYR A 335 26.17 -4.28 4.64
C TYR A 335 26.07 -2.80 5.09
N LEU A 336 24.85 -2.27 5.19
CA LEU A 336 24.64 -0.90 5.68
C LEU A 336 24.90 -0.80 7.18
N VAL A 337 24.47 -1.80 7.97
CA VAL A 337 24.71 -1.85 9.41
C VAL A 337 26.22 -1.93 9.70
N ASP A 338 26.94 -2.82 9.04
CA ASP A 338 28.38 -3.00 9.22
C ASP A 338 29.15 -1.74 8.76
N THR A 339 28.74 -1.12 7.65
CA THR A 339 29.30 0.16 7.18
C THR A 339 29.09 1.27 8.21
N ALA A 340 27.92 1.37 8.84
CA ALA A 340 27.65 2.35 9.89
C ALA A 340 28.51 2.14 11.12
N ILE A 341 28.67 0.87 11.55
CA ILE A 341 29.53 0.49 12.67
C ILE A 341 31.01 0.85 12.40
N LEU A 342 31.52 0.56 11.19
CA LEU A 342 32.88 0.95 10.77
C LEU A 342 33.07 2.47 10.81
N LYS A 343 32.03 3.25 10.52
CA LYS A 343 32.02 4.72 10.64
C LYS A 343 31.82 5.22 12.06
N LYS A 344 31.83 4.33 13.06
CA LYS A 344 31.57 4.63 14.48
C LYS A 344 30.19 5.29 14.72
N GLN A 345 29.22 4.97 13.90
CA GLN A 345 27.82 5.38 14.10
C GLN A 345 27.08 4.31 14.92
N LEU A 346 26.10 4.72 15.70
CA LEU A 346 25.18 3.80 16.34
C LEU A 346 24.24 3.24 15.27
N ALA A 347 24.16 1.93 15.21
CA ALA A 347 23.35 1.21 14.24
C ALA A 347 22.61 0.02 14.86
N HIS A 348 21.44 -0.32 14.32
CA HIS A 348 20.68 -1.50 14.70
C HIS A 348 20.30 -2.31 13.45
N ARG A 349 20.10 -3.61 13.67
CA ARG A 349 19.84 -4.56 12.57
C ARG A 349 18.38 -4.66 12.19
N ASP A 350 17.48 -4.29 13.09
CA ASP A 350 16.05 -4.40 12.88
C ASP A 350 15.25 -3.31 13.59
N SER A 351 14.00 -3.17 13.15
CA SER A 351 12.95 -2.40 13.81
C SER A 351 11.74 -3.31 14.02
N LYS A 352 11.26 -3.41 15.27
CA LYS A 352 10.10 -4.22 15.63
C LYS A 352 8.96 -3.37 16.15
N SER A 353 7.74 -3.74 15.80
CA SER A 353 6.57 -3.04 16.34
C SER A 353 5.44 -3.99 16.71
N VAL A 354 4.61 -3.54 17.65
CA VAL A 354 3.28 -4.10 17.91
C VAL A 354 2.29 -2.95 17.89
N THR A 355 1.28 -3.04 17.06
CA THR A 355 0.29 -1.98 16.86
C THR A 355 -1.12 -2.54 17.03
N ALA A 356 -1.89 -1.89 17.91
CA ALA A 356 -3.31 -2.15 18.08
C ALA A 356 -4.12 -0.99 17.50
N SER A 357 -5.23 -1.27 16.84
CA SER A 357 -6.10 -0.22 16.31
C SER A 357 -7.58 -0.62 16.28
N TYR A 358 -8.42 0.40 16.33
CA TYR A 358 -9.84 0.33 16.11
C TYR A 358 -10.22 1.29 14.99
N SER A 359 -10.94 0.79 14.00
CA SER A 359 -11.49 1.57 12.89
C SER A 359 -13.00 1.50 12.93
N ALA A 360 -13.63 2.62 13.24
CA ALA A 360 -15.08 2.78 13.30
C ALA A 360 -15.63 3.18 11.92
N HIS A 361 -16.61 2.47 11.43
CA HIS A 361 -17.45 2.90 10.33
C HIS A 361 -18.54 3.84 10.90
N ILE A 362 -18.36 5.15 10.72
CA ILE A 362 -19.22 6.17 11.32
C ILE A 362 -20.51 6.33 10.53
N ASP A 363 -20.38 6.40 9.20
CA ASP A 363 -21.48 6.53 8.25
C ASP A 363 -21.02 6.03 6.88
N LYS A 364 -21.90 6.00 5.88
CA LYS A 364 -21.58 5.63 4.49
C LYS A 364 -20.35 6.40 4.03
N GLY A 365 -19.31 5.65 3.66
CA GLY A 365 -18.05 6.23 3.19
C GLY A 365 -17.23 7.00 4.21
N LEU A 366 -17.62 7.05 5.48
CA LEU A 366 -16.91 7.78 6.54
C LEU A 366 -16.38 6.82 7.61
N TYR A 367 -15.06 6.80 7.76
CA TYR A 367 -14.36 5.99 8.74
C TYR A 367 -13.49 6.86 9.64
N PHE A 368 -13.40 6.49 10.92
CA PHE A 368 -12.49 7.07 11.88
C PHE A 368 -11.67 5.96 12.54
N SER A 369 -10.35 6.11 12.59
CA SER A 369 -9.47 5.13 13.19
C SER A 369 -8.63 5.74 14.30
N LEU A 370 -8.45 4.98 15.38
CA LEU A 370 -7.54 5.26 16.48
C LEU A 370 -6.63 4.05 16.69
N GLY A 371 -5.42 4.30 17.14
CA GLY A 371 -4.52 3.21 17.49
C GLY A 371 -3.31 3.63 18.27
N LEU A 372 -2.61 2.60 18.75
CA LEU A 372 -1.42 2.70 19.59
C LEU A 372 -0.38 1.72 19.06
N GLY A 373 0.82 2.20 18.77
CA GLY A 373 1.92 1.39 18.26
C GLY A 373 3.17 1.54 19.12
N TYR A 374 3.61 0.44 19.74
CA TYR A 374 4.93 0.37 20.38
C TYR A 374 5.97 -0.05 19.35
N ILE A 375 7.07 0.71 19.28
CA ILE A 375 8.16 0.46 18.33
C ILE A 375 9.49 0.40 19.07
N ASN A 376 10.15 -0.72 18.90
CA ASN A 376 11.54 -0.86 19.26
C ASN A 376 12.41 -0.47 18.03
N ASN A 377 13.40 0.39 18.20
CA ASN A 377 14.23 0.93 17.12
C ASN A 377 13.42 1.62 16.02
N PRO A 378 12.80 2.78 16.29
CA PRO A 378 11.88 3.42 15.35
C PRO A 378 12.57 4.08 14.14
N THR A 379 13.89 4.23 14.17
CA THR A 379 14.67 4.79 13.05
C THR A 379 15.02 3.72 12.01
N SER A 380 15.58 4.15 10.89
CA SER A 380 16.22 3.25 9.93
C SER A 380 17.54 2.69 10.51
N VAL A 381 18.52 2.34 9.70
CA VAL A 381 19.76 1.67 10.10
C VAL A 381 20.50 2.37 11.25
N THR A 382 20.65 3.70 11.16
CA THR A 382 21.38 4.50 12.17
C THR A 382 20.42 5.20 13.13
N TYR A 383 20.89 5.41 14.37
CA TYR A 383 20.09 6.08 15.39
C TYR A 383 20.96 6.98 16.28
N THR A 384 20.29 7.81 17.08
CA THR A 384 20.92 8.55 18.19
C THR A 384 20.33 8.02 19.51
N PRO A 385 21.05 8.12 20.65
CA PRO A 385 20.53 7.66 21.95
C PRO A 385 19.17 8.26 22.32
N GLN A 386 18.86 9.44 21.79
CA GLN A 386 17.61 10.16 22.04
C GLN A 386 16.41 9.61 21.25
N THR A 387 16.62 8.73 20.29
CA THR A 387 15.50 8.17 19.49
C THR A 387 14.84 6.97 20.13
N GLY A 388 15.50 6.25 21.00
CA GLY A 388 14.98 5.17 21.88
C GLY A 388 13.80 4.35 21.33
N HIS A 389 12.96 3.88 22.25
CA HIS A 389 11.66 3.28 21.89
C HIS A 389 10.62 4.36 21.63
N ALA A 390 9.62 4.06 20.81
CA ALA A 390 8.50 4.93 20.57
C ALA A 390 7.17 4.25 20.99
N LEU A 391 6.26 5.05 21.53
CA LEU A 391 4.86 4.70 21.70
C LEU A 391 4.03 5.71 20.94
N ASN A 392 3.69 5.37 19.70
CA ASN A 392 2.94 6.25 18.82
C ASN A 392 1.45 6.09 19.05
N VAL A 393 0.78 7.18 19.36
CA VAL A 393 -0.67 7.32 19.20
C VAL A 393 -0.95 7.82 17.80
N PHE A 394 -1.93 7.26 17.14
CA PHE A 394 -2.38 7.75 15.84
C PHE A 394 -3.89 7.86 15.75
N ALA A 395 -4.34 8.80 14.95
CA ALA A 395 -5.73 9.00 14.57
C ALA A 395 -5.83 9.22 13.07
N SER A 396 -6.87 8.73 12.43
CA SER A 396 -7.14 9.05 11.03
C SER A 396 -8.62 9.12 10.70
N THR A 397 -8.92 9.89 9.67
CA THR A 397 -10.20 9.86 8.97
C THR A 397 -9.98 9.35 7.55
N LEU A 398 -10.93 8.57 7.05
CA LEU A 398 -11.01 8.18 5.65
C LEU A 398 -12.43 8.44 5.17
N VAL A 399 -12.54 9.20 4.09
CA VAL A 399 -13.81 9.60 3.48
C VAL A 399 -13.81 9.16 2.03
N PHE A 400 -14.82 8.42 1.61
CA PHE A 400 -15.09 8.09 0.21
C PHE A 400 -16.25 8.93 -0.32
N PHE A 401 -16.10 9.48 -1.52
CA PHE A 401 -17.09 10.30 -2.21
C PHE A 401 -17.17 9.99 -3.70
#